data_cb3bda031af891bd1da881a97fd46f86
#
_entry.id   cb3bda031af891bd1da881a97fd46f86
#
_cell.length_a   1.000
_cell.length_b   1.000
_cell.length_c   1.000
_cell.angle_alpha   90.00
_cell.angle_beta   90.00
_cell.angle_gamma   90.00
#
_symmetry.space_group_name_H-M   'P 1'
#
loop_
_entity.id
_entity.type
_entity.pdbx_description
1 polymer ?
#
loop_
_entity_poly.entity_id
_entity_poly.type
_entity_poly.pdbx_seq_one_letter_code
_entity_poly.pdbx_strand_id
1 'polypeptide(L)'
;MKYRIETDTLGEVKVPESVYWGPQTERSRQNFKIGTSNPMPIEIIYGYAHLKKSAAMANHELGILEKNKKDLIVKVCDEIIEGKLDDHFPLVIWQTGSGTQTN
;
A
#
# COMPACT_ATOMS: atom_id res chain seq x y z
N MET A 1 2.07 -14.81 -16.74
CA MET A 1 1.65 -14.13 -15.49
C MET A 1 0.23 -13.64 -15.64
N LYS A 2 -0.57 -13.83 -14.61
CA LYS A 2 -1.96 -13.37 -14.62
C LYS A 2 -2.05 -11.93 -14.08
N TYR A 3 -2.96 -11.17 -14.68
CA TYR A 3 -3.22 -9.79 -14.30
C TYR A 3 -4.70 -9.62 -14.00
N ARG A 4 -5.02 -8.68 -13.11
CA ARG A 4 -6.37 -8.16 -12.94
C ARG A 4 -6.43 -6.76 -13.53
N ILE A 5 -7.63 -6.33 -13.89
CA ILE A 5 -7.85 -4.96 -14.38
C ILE A 5 -8.34 -4.12 -13.21
N GLU A 6 -7.61 -3.04 -12.94
CA GLU A 6 -8.00 -2.04 -11.94
C GLU A 6 -8.25 -0.71 -12.66
N THR A 7 -9.07 0.13 -12.06
CA THR A 7 -9.48 1.40 -12.68
C THR A 7 -9.25 2.56 -11.71
N ASP A 8 -8.69 3.63 -12.22
CA ASP A 8 -8.57 4.90 -11.51
C ASP A 8 -9.06 6.05 -12.41
N THR A 9 -8.84 7.29 -12.00
CA THR A 9 -9.26 8.46 -12.78
C THR A 9 -8.57 8.58 -14.13
N LEU A 10 -7.45 7.88 -14.34
CA LEU A 10 -6.71 7.85 -15.60
C LEU A 10 -7.14 6.70 -16.52
N GLY A 11 -8.04 5.83 -16.06
CA GLY A 11 -8.54 4.71 -16.83
C GLY A 11 -8.11 3.36 -16.30
N GLU A 12 -8.12 2.36 -17.15
CA GLU A 12 -7.76 0.98 -16.79
C GLU A 12 -6.25 0.78 -16.77
N VAL A 13 -5.80 -0.07 -15.85
CA VAL A 13 -4.40 -0.51 -15.76
C VAL A 13 -4.37 -1.98 -15.36
N LYS A 14 -3.43 -2.72 -15.93
CA LYS A 14 -3.19 -4.11 -15.58
C LYS A 14 -2.30 -4.18 -14.36
N VAL A 15 -2.77 -4.89 -13.33
CA VAL A 15 -2.01 -5.10 -12.10
C VAL A 15 -1.79 -6.60 -11.92
N PRO A 16 -0.58 -7.06 -11.55
CA PRO A 16 -0.38 -8.48 -11.30
C PRO A 16 -1.39 -9.02 -10.29
N GLU A 17 -1.98 -10.17 -10.57
CA GLU A 17 -3.06 -10.71 -9.75
C GLU A 17 -2.62 -11.05 -8.33
N SER A 18 -1.36 -11.40 -8.16
CA SER A 18 -0.81 -11.87 -6.87
C SER A 18 -0.44 -10.77 -5.89
N VAL A 19 -0.44 -9.51 -6.32
CA VAL A 19 -0.01 -8.40 -5.46
C VAL A 19 -1.19 -7.63 -4.90
N TYR A 20 -0.97 -6.98 -3.76
CA TYR A 20 -2.02 -6.24 -3.07
C TYR A 20 -2.15 -4.79 -3.52
N TRP A 21 -1.12 -4.24 -4.17
CA TRP A 21 -1.20 -2.83 -4.57
C TRP A 21 -2.26 -2.59 -5.64
N GLY A 22 -2.74 -1.35 -5.69
CA GLY A 22 -3.78 -0.93 -6.60
C GLY A 22 -3.24 -0.21 -7.84
N PRO A 23 -4.14 0.45 -8.58
CA PRO A 23 -3.78 1.07 -9.87
C PRO A 23 -2.79 2.23 -9.73
N GLN A 24 -2.88 3.03 -8.68
CA GLN A 24 -1.98 4.18 -8.49
C GLN A 24 -0.54 3.73 -8.29
N THR A 25 -0.31 2.73 -7.46
CA THR A 25 1.01 2.17 -7.24
C THR A 25 1.54 1.54 -8.52
N GLU A 26 0.71 0.82 -9.27
CA GLU A 26 1.13 0.20 -10.53
C GLU A 26 1.58 1.26 -11.55
N ARG A 27 0.85 2.37 -11.67
CA ARG A 27 1.24 3.46 -12.57
C ARG A 27 2.57 4.08 -12.15
N SER A 28 2.77 4.29 -10.86
CA SER A 28 4.03 4.82 -10.34
C SER A 28 5.19 3.86 -10.63
N ARG A 29 4.98 2.57 -10.44
CA ARG A 29 5.98 1.55 -10.74
C ARG A 29 6.39 1.56 -12.22
N GLN A 30 5.42 1.76 -13.11
CA GLN A 30 5.68 1.82 -14.55
C GLN A 30 6.38 3.12 -14.97
N ASN A 31 6.01 4.25 -14.33
CA ASN A 31 6.51 5.57 -14.70
C ASN A 31 7.89 5.88 -14.13
N PHE A 32 8.21 5.37 -12.95
CA PHE A 32 9.44 5.71 -12.23
C PHE A 32 10.33 4.49 -12.05
N LYS A 33 11.02 4.13 -13.12
CA LYS A 33 11.98 3.00 -13.13
C LYS A 33 13.40 3.46 -12.80
N ILE A 34 13.53 4.50 -12.02
CA ILE A 34 14.80 5.10 -11.65
C ILE A 34 15.24 4.54 -10.30
N GLY A 35 16.48 4.08 -10.22
CA GLY A 35 17.04 3.65 -8.95
C GLY A 35 16.35 2.42 -8.36
N THR A 36 16.13 1.39 -9.18
CA THR A 36 15.50 0.13 -8.75
C THR A 36 16.20 -0.52 -7.57
N SER A 37 17.45 -0.14 -7.30
CA SER A 37 18.22 -0.60 -6.15
C SER A 37 17.94 0.21 -4.87
N ASN A 38 17.09 1.24 -4.95
CA ASN A 38 16.77 2.13 -3.82
C ASN A 38 15.28 2.05 -3.47
N PRO A 39 14.81 0.92 -2.95
CA PRO A 39 13.41 0.82 -2.51
C PRO A 39 13.18 1.68 -1.27
N MET A 40 11.91 1.98 -0.99
CA MET A 40 11.55 2.62 0.26
C MET A 40 12.05 1.79 1.45
N PRO A 41 12.67 2.41 2.47
CA PRO A 41 13.08 1.67 3.66
C PRO A 41 11.90 0.94 4.28
N ILE A 42 12.06 -0.36 4.52
CA ILE A 42 10.97 -1.20 5.02
C ILE A 42 10.50 -0.75 6.42
N GLU A 43 11.37 -0.13 7.19
CA GLU A 43 11.05 0.38 8.51
C GLU A 43 9.96 1.47 8.46
N ILE A 44 9.96 2.29 7.39
CA ILE A 44 8.91 3.29 7.18
C ILE A 44 7.58 2.59 6.90
N ILE A 45 7.60 1.54 6.08
CA ILE A 45 6.40 0.76 5.76
C ILE A 45 5.82 0.14 7.05
N TYR A 46 6.67 -0.46 7.88
CA TYR A 46 6.23 -1.03 9.15
C TYR A 46 5.68 0.04 10.10
N GLY A 47 6.30 1.22 10.14
CA GLY A 47 5.81 2.35 10.93
C GLY A 47 4.40 2.78 10.48
N TYR A 48 4.17 2.88 9.18
CA TYR A 48 2.83 3.17 8.65
C TYR A 48 1.83 2.07 8.98
N ALA A 49 2.23 0.80 8.94
CA ALA A 49 1.34 -0.30 9.30
C ALA A 49 0.87 -0.18 10.75
N HIS A 50 1.78 0.12 11.67
CA HIS A 50 1.41 0.35 13.07
C HIS A 50 0.47 1.55 13.22
N LEU A 51 0.75 2.65 12.53
CA LEU A 51 -0.07 3.84 12.57
C LEU A 51 -1.48 3.56 12.04
N LYS A 52 -1.59 2.93 10.88
CA LYS A 52 -2.89 2.66 10.25
C LYS A 52 -3.69 1.63 11.02
N LYS A 53 -3.05 0.63 11.62
CA LYS A 53 -3.71 -0.32 12.50
C LYS A 53 -4.32 0.39 13.71
N SER A 54 -3.56 1.24 14.37
CA SER A 54 -4.04 2.01 15.53
C SER A 54 -5.18 2.95 15.15
N ALA A 55 -5.07 3.62 14.00
CA ALA A 55 -6.12 4.50 13.49
C ALA A 55 -7.41 3.73 13.19
N ALA A 56 -7.31 2.55 12.59
CA ALA A 56 -8.47 1.72 12.28
C ALA A 56 -9.19 1.29 13.57
N MET A 57 -8.45 0.88 14.57
CA MET A 57 -9.02 0.48 15.86
C MET A 57 -9.69 1.66 16.56
N ALA A 58 -9.03 2.82 16.59
CA ALA A 58 -9.60 4.03 17.21
C ALA A 58 -10.86 4.50 16.49
N ASN A 59 -10.86 4.53 15.17
CA ASN A 59 -12.00 4.95 14.37
C ASN A 59 -13.18 4.00 14.51
N HIS A 60 -12.91 2.72 14.69
CA HIS A 60 -13.98 1.74 14.97
C HIS A 60 -14.60 2.02 16.34
N GLU A 61 -13.80 2.26 17.38
CA GLU A 61 -14.31 2.57 18.73
C GLU A 61 -15.13 3.85 18.74
N LEU A 62 -14.77 4.83 17.89
CA LEU A 62 -15.50 6.08 17.75
C LEU A 62 -16.78 5.94 16.90
N GLY A 63 -17.05 4.75 16.36
CA GLY A 63 -18.24 4.50 15.55
C GLY A 63 -18.14 5.03 14.12
N ILE A 64 -16.96 5.45 13.67
CA ILE A 64 -16.76 6.03 12.34
C ILE A 64 -16.44 4.95 11.30
N LEU A 65 -15.78 3.86 11.71
CA LEU A 65 -15.35 2.79 10.82
C LEU A 65 -16.08 1.48 11.15
N GLU A 66 -16.69 0.88 10.15
CA GLU A 66 -17.40 -0.40 10.30
C GLU A 66 -16.45 -1.54 10.72
N LYS A 67 -17.00 -2.48 11.49
CA LYS A 67 -16.22 -3.60 12.03
C LYS A 67 -15.52 -4.42 10.95
N ASN A 68 -16.22 -4.77 9.86
CA ASN A 68 -15.65 -5.59 8.80
C ASN A 68 -14.48 -4.89 8.10
N LYS A 69 -14.58 -3.60 7.87
CA LYS A 69 -13.48 -2.81 7.29
C LYS A 69 -12.32 -2.70 8.26
N LYS A 70 -12.60 -2.45 9.55
CA LYS A 70 -11.57 -2.40 10.58
C LYS A 70 -10.82 -3.73 10.66
N ASP A 71 -11.53 -4.85 10.65
CA ASP A 71 -10.93 -6.17 10.73
C ASP A 71 -10.02 -6.46 9.54
N LEU A 72 -10.42 -6.08 8.32
CA LEU A 72 -9.59 -6.24 7.12
C LEU A 72 -8.33 -5.38 7.16
N ILE A 73 -8.46 -4.11 7.58
CA ILE A 73 -7.33 -3.21 7.69
C ILE A 73 -6.32 -3.74 8.71
N VAL A 74 -6.80 -4.15 9.87
CA VAL A 74 -5.94 -4.70 10.93
C VAL A 74 -5.23 -5.97 10.46
N LYS A 75 -5.95 -6.85 9.77
CA LYS A 75 -5.37 -8.08 9.23
C LYS A 75 -4.23 -7.79 8.25
N VAL A 76 -4.44 -6.87 7.32
CA VAL A 76 -3.40 -6.49 6.35
C VAL A 76 -2.22 -5.84 7.06
N CYS A 77 -2.47 -4.95 8.01
CA CYS A 77 -1.40 -4.33 8.78
C CYS A 77 -0.56 -5.36 9.52
N ASP A 78 -1.19 -6.38 10.11
CA ASP A 78 -0.47 -7.46 10.78
C ASP A 78 0.37 -8.28 9.80
N GLU A 79 -0.14 -8.55 8.60
CA GLU A 79 0.64 -9.22 7.56
C GLU A 79 1.87 -8.41 7.15
N ILE A 80 1.73 -7.07 7.05
CA ILE A 80 2.86 -6.18 6.74
C ILE A 80 3.90 -6.24 7.85
N ILE A 81 3.48 -6.11 9.10
CA ILE A 81 4.38 -6.10 10.27
C ILE A 81 5.12 -7.42 10.40
N GLU A 82 4.47 -8.54 10.05
CA GLU A 82 5.09 -9.86 10.07
C GLU A 82 6.07 -10.10 8.92
N GLY A 83 6.22 -9.16 8.00
CA GLY A 83 7.11 -9.27 6.85
C GLY A 83 6.58 -10.07 5.67
N LYS A 84 5.34 -10.49 5.72
CA LYS A 84 4.73 -11.33 4.66
C LYS A 84 4.49 -10.59 3.36
N LEU A 85 4.43 -9.25 3.41
CA LEU A 85 4.11 -8.40 2.26
C LEU A 85 5.26 -7.49 1.86
N ASP A 86 6.50 -7.79 2.25
CA ASP A 86 7.65 -6.93 1.96
C ASP A 86 7.79 -6.64 0.47
N ASP A 87 7.52 -7.62 -0.38
CA ASP A 87 7.62 -7.49 -1.85
C ASP A 87 6.44 -6.73 -2.47
N HIS A 88 5.43 -6.36 -1.69
CA HIS A 88 4.25 -5.63 -2.17
C HIS A 88 4.42 -4.12 -2.11
N PHE A 89 5.62 -3.62 -1.79
CA PHE A 89 5.95 -2.18 -1.72
C PHE A 89 7.08 -1.89 -2.71
N PRO A 90 6.75 -1.84 -4.02
CA PRO A 90 7.76 -1.82 -5.07
C PRO A 90 8.31 -0.44 -5.41
N LEU A 91 7.80 0.62 -4.77
CA LEU A 91 8.15 1.98 -5.13
C LEU A 91 9.51 2.37 -4.57
N VAL A 92 10.19 3.23 -5.32
CA VAL A 92 11.50 3.75 -4.96
C VAL A 92 11.36 5.02 -4.13
N ILE A 93 12.49 5.50 -3.57
CA ILE A 93 12.50 6.69 -2.70
C ILE A 93 12.25 8.00 -3.46
N TRP A 94 12.32 8.00 -4.79
CA TRP A 94 12.17 9.19 -5.62
C TRP A 94 10.69 9.58 -5.74
N GLN A 95 10.20 10.31 -4.76
CA GLN A 95 8.81 10.72 -4.63
C GLN A 95 8.71 12.22 -4.42
N THR A 96 7.48 12.75 -4.52
CA THR A 96 7.24 14.16 -4.20
C THR A 96 7.56 14.45 -2.73
N GLY A 97 8.03 15.65 -2.44
CA GLY A 97 8.35 16.04 -1.07
C GLY A 97 7.15 16.06 -0.12
N SER A 98 5.93 16.07 -0.67
CA SER A 98 4.70 16.03 0.14
C SER A 98 4.45 14.69 0.83
N GLY A 99 5.06 13.60 0.34
CA GLY A 99 4.87 12.27 0.90
C GLY A 99 3.57 11.58 0.51
N THR A 100 2.78 12.14 -0.39
CA THR A 100 1.51 11.55 -0.80
C THR A 100 1.67 10.18 -1.45
N GLN A 101 2.79 9.94 -2.13
CA GLN A 101 3.05 8.66 -2.78
C GLN A 101 3.17 7.52 -1.77
N THR A 102 3.74 7.79 -0.61
CA THR A 102 3.89 6.78 0.46
C THR A 102 2.54 6.35 1.03
N ASN A 103 1.61 7.27 1.10
CA ASN A 103 0.29 6.97 1.63
C ASN A 103 -0.47 5.98 0.75
#